data_d205789d068f35baa957ff09f57aa7fc
#
_entry.id   d205789d068f35baa957ff09f57aa7fc
#
_cell.length_a   1.000
_cell.length_b   1.000
_cell.length_c   1.000
_cell.angle_alpha   90.00
_cell.angle_beta   90.00
_cell.angle_gamma   90.00
#
_symmetry.space_group_name_H-M   'P 1'
#
loop_
_entity.id
_entity.type
_entity.pdbx_description
1 polymer ?
#
loop_
_entity_poly.entity_id
_entity_poly.type
_entity_poly.pdbx_seq_one_letter_code
_entity_poly.pdbx_strand_id
1 'polypeptide(L)'
;VPTKERLYIMCVIALSPVGERVDKSTLADMWDTNPDGAGIAFIDETKTIRTYKTMDKDDFINVATATIDKYHQSSPILLHCRIATHGSVCIANTHPFNVDNHTVMAHNGIIDCVEDDPKGQISDTRMFINTWLRYLRPTWLDDPAMCEYVGDIIGWSKLAFLTTNANLRKSYYIINESDGNWIDG
;
A
#
# COMPACT_ATOMS: atom_id res chain seq x y z
N VAL A 1 -34.39 -3.36 16.27
CA VAL A 1 -33.72 -2.15 15.80
C VAL A 1 -32.64 -2.61 14.83
N PRO A 2 -32.69 -2.26 13.54
CA PRO A 2 -31.64 -2.68 12.61
C PRO A 2 -30.36 -1.94 12.97
N THR A 3 -29.31 -2.68 13.30
CA THR A 3 -27.94 -2.18 13.41
C THR A 3 -27.55 -1.64 12.03
N LYS A 4 -27.32 -0.31 11.93
CA LYS A 4 -26.65 0.28 10.78
C LYS A 4 -25.30 -0.41 10.64
N GLU A 5 -25.16 -1.29 9.66
CA GLU A 5 -23.84 -1.69 9.17
C GLU A 5 -23.14 -0.40 8.74
N ARG A 6 -22.17 0.01 9.52
CA ARG A 6 -21.25 1.05 9.11
C ARG A 6 -20.44 0.46 7.96
N LEU A 7 -20.79 0.78 6.72
CA LEU A 7 -19.88 0.58 5.60
C LEU A 7 -18.61 1.37 5.95
N TYR A 8 -17.59 0.67 6.42
CA TYR A 8 -16.26 1.24 6.53
C TYR A 8 -15.74 1.41 5.11
N ILE A 9 -15.86 2.63 4.59
CA ILE A 9 -15.17 2.99 3.36
C ILE A 9 -13.68 2.97 3.70
N MET A 10 -12.91 2.13 3.03
CA MET A 10 -11.49 1.91 3.30
C MET A 10 -10.67 2.22 2.04
N CYS A 11 -9.39 2.47 2.24
CA CYS A 11 -8.44 2.60 1.14
C CYS A 11 -8.51 1.40 0.18
N VAL A 12 -8.04 1.56 -1.04
CA VAL A 12 -7.87 0.47 -2.00
C VAL A 12 -6.39 0.26 -2.28
N ILE A 13 -5.94 -1.00 -2.18
CA ILE A 13 -4.63 -1.44 -2.65
C ILE A 13 -4.85 -2.36 -3.85
N ALA A 14 -4.13 -2.14 -4.93
CA ALA A 14 -3.95 -3.13 -5.98
C ALA A 14 -2.46 -3.46 -6.11
N LEU A 15 -2.13 -4.75 -6.05
CA LEU A 15 -0.79 -5.24 -6.31
C LEU A 15 -0.85 -6.13 -7.54
N SER A 16 -0.17 -5.69 -8.61
CA SER A 16 -0.06 -6.40 -9.88
C SER A 16 1.27 -7.14 -9.92
N PRO A 17 1.30 -8.48 -9.90
CA PRO A 17 2.51 -9.25 -10.09
C PRO A 17 3.16 -9.02 -11.46
N VAL A 18 4.39 -9.48 -11.63
CA VAL A 18 5.07 -9.44 -12.94
C VAL A 18 4.26 -10.24 -13.97
N GLY A 19 3.99 -9.63 -15.12
CA GLY A 19 3.19 -10.21 -16.19
C GLY A 19 1.72 -9.77 -16.18
N GLU A 20 1.21 -9.37 -15.00
CA GLU A 20 -0.18 -8.96 -14.84
C GLU A 20 -0.38 -7.46 -15.07
N ARG A 21 -1.64 -7.07 -15.35
CA ARG A 21 -1.98 -5.67 -15.64
C ARG A 21 -3.24 -5.27 -14.88
N VAL A 22 -3.24 -4.05 -14.40
CA VAL A 22 -4.45 -3.35 -13.93
C VAL A 22 -4.94 -2.47 -15.07
N ASP A 23 -6.17 -2.63 -15.49
CA ASP A 23 -6.74 -1.86 -16.57
C ASP A 23 -7.14 -0.43 -16.13
N LYS A 24 -7.36 0.43 -17.13
CA LYS A 24 -7.69 1.85 -16.89
C LYS A 24 -9.03 2.05 -16.20
N SER A 25 -10.01 1.17 -16.41
CA SER A 25 -11.31 1.25 -15.73
C SER A 25 -11.16 0.95 -14.24
N THR A 26 -10.39 -0.08 -13.89
CA THR A 26 -10.06 -0.40 -12.50
C THR A 26 -9.33 0.76 -11.80
N LEU A 27 -8.37 1.42 -12.47
CA LEU A 27 -7.71 2.61 -11.92
C LEU A 27 -8.69 3.75 -11.65
N ALA A 28 -9.64 3.97 -12.55
CA ALA A 28 -10.68 4.98 -12.38
C ALA A 28 -11.61 4.65 -11.20
N ASP A 29 -12.06 3.41 -11.08
CA ASP A 29 -12.91 2.93 -9.98
C ASP A 29 -12.21 3.03 -8.62
N MET A 30 -10.91 2.70 -8.56
CA MET A 30 -10.08 2.87 -7.36
C MET A 30 -10.09 4.34 -6.89
N TRP A 31 -9.90 5.28 -7.81
CA TRP A 31 -9.93 6.70 -7.48
C TRP A 31 -11.34 7.17 -7.09
N ASP A 32 -12.37 6.80 -7.85
CA ASP A 32 -13.74 7.28 -7.61
C ASP A 32 -14.30 6.85 -6.26
N THR A 33 -13.85 5.72 -5.76
CA THR A 33 -14.18 5.25 -4.40
C THR A 33 -13.28 5.85 -3.32
N ASN A 34 -12.04 6.29 -3.65
CA ASN A 34 -11.02 6.72 -2.70
C ASN A 34 -10.23 7.95 -3.20
N PRO A 35 -10.85 9.16 -3.19
CA PRO A 35 -10.31 10.33 -3.89
C PRO A 35 -9.33 11.19 -3.08
N ASP A 36 -8.90 10.76 -1.89
CA ASP A 36 -8.06 11.56 -0.99
C ASP A 36 -6.55 11.41 -1.26
N GLY A 37 -6.21 11.10 -2.51
CA GLY A 37 -4.85 10.94 -3.03
C GLY A 37 -4.52 9.51 -3.42
N ALA A 38 -3.64 9.37 -4.40
CA ALA A 38 -3.19 8.09 -4.90
C ALA A 38 -1.67 8.03 -5.06
N GLY A 39 -1.14 6.82 -5.08
CA GLY A 39 0.26 6.60 -5.35
C GLY A 39 0.57 5.25 -5.95
N ILE A 40 1.76 5.18 -6.53
CA ILE A 40 2.27 4.06 -7.30
C ILE A 40 3.69 3.77 -6.84
N ALA A 41 4.04 2.49 -6.76
CA ALA A 41 5.44 2.06 -6.64
C ALA A 41 5.74 0.93 -7.62
N PHE A 42 6.95 0.94 -8.16
CA PHE A 42 7.48 -0.07 -9.07
C PHE A 42 9.00 -0.13 -8.98
N ILE A 43 9.61 -1.17 -9.53
CA ILE A 43 11.08 -1.34 -9.59
C ILE A 43 11.54 -1.01 -11.00
N ASP A 44 12.41 -0.01 -11.14
CA ASP A 44 12.93 0.41 -12.43
C ASP A 44 14.07 -0.49 -12.97
N GLU A 45 14.59 -0.16 -14.13
CA GLU A 45 15.66 -0.88 -14.81
C GLU A 45 16.97 -0.91 -14.00
N THR A 46 17.16 0.05 -13.09
CA THR A 46 18.32 0.13 -12.19
C THR A 46 18.13 -0.66 -10.90
N LYS A 47 17.05 -1.43 -10.80
CA LYS A 47 16.65 -2.17 -9.58
C LYS A 47 16.37 -1.26 -8.39
N THR A 48 15.91 -0.05 -8.66
CA THR A 48 15.54 0.93 -7.63
C THR A 48 14.01 1.07 -7.57
N ILE A 49 13.45 1.12 -6.36
CA ILE A 49 12.03 1.42 -6.20
C ILE A 49 11.80 2.89 -6.57
N ARG A 50 10.86 3.10 -7.49
CA ARG A 50 10.32 4.42 -7.82
C ARG A 50 8.93 4.55 -7.24
N THR A 51 8.65 5.71 -6.69
CA THR A 51 7.33 6.05 -6.16
C THR A 51 6.83 7.33 -6.80
N TYR A 52 5.56 7.37 -7.08
CA TYR A 52 4.86 8.56 -7.52
C TYR A 52 3.60 8.74 -6.68
N LYS A 53 3.25 9.98 -6.34
CA LYS A 53 2.08 10.32 -5.55
C LYS A 53 1.42 11.56 -6.10
N THR A 54 0.09 11.58 -6.10
CA THR A 54 -0.68 12.70 -6.60
C THR A 54 -1.99 12.87 -5.84
N MET A 55 -2.54 14.09 -5.91
CA MET A 55 -3.87 14.44 -5.42
C MET A 55 -4.85 14.70 -6.57
N ASP A 56 -4.46 14.34 -7.80
CA ASP A 56 -5.24 14.57 -9.02
C ASP A 56 -5.56 13.24 -9.71
N LYS A 57 -6.83 13.05 -10.11
CA LYS A 57 -7.34 11.84 -10.74
C LYS A 57 -6.69 11.54 -12.08
N ASP A 58 -6.70 12.55 -12.95
CA ASP A 58 -6.24 12.35 -14.34
C ASP A 58 -4.73 12.09 -14.36
N ASP A 59 -4.00 12.77 -13.50
CA ASP A 59 -2.57 12.57 -13.31
C ASP A 59 -2.29 11.16 -12.78
N PHE A 60 -3.03 10.67 -11.77
CA PHE A 60 -2.92 9.29 -11.30
C PHE A 60 -3.14 8.27 -12.41
N ILE A 61 -4.26 8.37 -13.13
CA ILE A 61 -4.61 7.42 -14.19
C ILE A 61 -3.56 7.43 -15.31
N ASN A 62 -3.10 8.62 -15.71
CA ASN A 62 -2.10 8.74 -16.78
C ASN A 62 -0.76 8.15 -16.37
N VAL A 63 -0.25 8.48 -15.18
CA VAL A 63 1.03 7.97 -14.69
C VAL A 63 0.96 6.47 -14.39
N ALA A 64 -0.15 5.97 -13.80
CA ALA A 64 -0.34 4.55 -13.55
C ALA A 64 -0.37 3.75 -14.86
N THR A 65 -1.15 4.20 -15.86
CA THR A 65 -1.23 3.54 -17.17
C THR A 65 0.15 3.47 -17.83
N ALA A 66 0.86 4.59 -17.90
CA ALA A 66 2.21 4.65 -18.49
C ALA A 66 3.22 3.74 -17.75
N THR A 67 3.11 3.67 -16.42
CA THR A 67 3.95 2.80 -15.58
C THR A 67 3.66 1.33 -15.85
N ILE A 68 2.37 0.96 -15.88
CA ILE A 68 1.94 -0.42 -16.17
C ILE A 68 2.40 -0.81 -17.57
N ASP A 69 2.17 0.03 -18.58
CA ASP A 69 2.57 -0.26 -19.96
C ASP A 69 4.07 -0.53 -20.08
N LYS A 70 4.89 0.21 -19.34
CA LYS A 70 6.34 0.09 -19.42
C LYS A 70 6.90 -1.05 -18.56
N TYR A 71 6.37 -1.28 -17.38
CA TYR A 71 7.05 -2.08 -16.35
C TYR A 71 6.35 -3.40 -15.97
N HIS A 72 5.09 -3.66 -16.38
CA HIS A 72 4.35 -4.85 -15.95
C HIS A 72 5.08 -6.17 -16.23
N GLN A 73 5.91 -6.27 -17.31
CA GLN A 73 6.68 -7.48 -17.62
C GLN A 73 7.97 -7.63 -16.81
N SER A 74 8.38 -6.62 -16.05
CA SER A 74 9.69 -6.60 -15.37
C SER A 74 9.63 -6.27 -13.89
N SER A 75 8.50 -5.76 -13.42
CA SER A 75 8.31 -5.32 -12.05
C SER A 75 6.91 -5.64 -11.55
N PRO A 76 6.71 -6.12 -10.32
CA PRO A 76 5.43 -5.96 -9.67
C PRO A 76 5.14 -4.47 -9.47
N ILE A 77 3.85 -4.10 -9.52
CA ILE A 77 3.40 -2.71 -9.40
C ILE A 77 2.45 -2.62 -8.23
N LEU A 78 2.74 -1.74 -7.28
CA LEU A 78 1.90 -1.45 -6.12
C LEU A 78 1.17 -0.14 -6.34
N LEU A 79 -0.16 -0.19 -6.31
CA LEU A 79 -1.07 0.93 -6.49
C LEU A 79 -1.89 1.14 -5.23
N HIS A 80 -2.19 2.38 -4.88
CA HIS A 80 -3.02 2.70 -3.73
C HIS A 80 -3.86 3.96 -4.00
N CYS A 81 -5.15 3.89 -3.68
CA CYS A 81 -6.02 5.06 -3.59
C CYS A 81 -6.52 5.21 -2.16
N ARG A 82 -6.37 6.41 -1.62
CA ARG A 82 -6.62 6.72 -0.22
C ARG A 82 -8.02 7.25 0.01
N ILE A 83 -8.64 6.80 1.11
CA ILE A 83 -9.65 7.58 1.81
C ILE A 83 -9.14 7.88 3.22
N ALA A 84 -9.20 9.13 3.63
CA ALA A 84 -8.59 9.57 4.88
C ALA A 84 -9.49 9.21 6.08
N THR A 85 -9.00 8.33 6.93
CA THR A 85 -9.58 8.03 8.25
C THR A 85 -8.79 8.72 9.37
N HIS A 86 -7.45 8.78 9.23
CA HIS A 86 -6.51 9.42 10.14
C HIS A 86 -5.50 10.26 9.37
N GLY A 87 -5.04 11.36 9.99
CA GLY A 87 -4.11 12.30 9.37
C GLY A 87 -4.76 13.22 8.33
N SER A 88 -4.08 14.31 8.00
CA SER A 88 -4.57 15.29 7.02
C SER A 88 -4.61 14.72 5.59
N VAL A 89 -5.53 15.23 4.77
CA VAL A 89 -5.57 14.96 3.33
C VAL A 89 -4.47 15.76 2.64
N CYS A 90 -3.35 15.12 2.36
CA CYS A 90 -2.19 15.73 1.72
C CYS A 90 -1.26 14.66 1.13
N ILE A 91 -0.39 15.09 0.23
CA ILE A 91 0.58 14.21 -0.44
C ILE A 91 1.49 13.45 0.55
N ALA A 92 1.82 14.06 1.69
CA ALA A 92 2.66 13.44 2.70
C ALA A 92 2.02 12.24 3.40
N ASN A 93 0.69 12.16 3.42
CA ASN A 93 -0.08 11.04 3.96
C ASN A 93 -0.63 10.09 2.88
N THR A 94 -0.24 10.29 1.63
CA THR A 94 -0.59 9.39 0.52
C THR A 94 0.43 8.25 0.44
N HIS A 95 -0.07 7.02 0.25
CA HIS A 95 0.77 5.82 0.08
C HIS A 95 1.41 5.78 -1.32
N PRO A 96 2.45 4.94 -1.54
CA PRO A 96 3.13 4.11 -0.57
C PRO A 96 4.12 4.90 0.30
N PHE A 97 4.49 4.34 1.47
CA PHE A 97 5.49 4.91 2.36
C PHE A 97 6.78 4.09 2.37
N ASN A 98 7.93 4.75 2.54
CA ASN A 98 9.19 4.07 2.77
C ASN A 98 9.20 3.45 4.18
N VAL A 99 9.46 2.15 4.25
CA VAL A 99 9.75 1.42 5.49
C VAL A 99 11.24 1.54 5.80
N ASP A 100 12.06 1.29 4.78
CA ASP A 100 13.52 1.45 4.79
C ASP A 100 14.03 1.90 3.40
N ASN A 101 15.35 1.79 3.15
CA ASN A 101 15.97 2.20 1.89
C ASN A 101 15.61 1.28 0.70
N HIS A 102 15.07 0.10 0.96
CA HIS A 102 14.83 -0.94 -0.03
C HIS A 102 13.37 -1.40 -0.07
N THR A 103 12.51 -0.89 0.82
CA THR A 103 11.15 -1.39 0.99
C THR A 103 10.16 -0.24 1.13
N VAL A 104 9.09 -0.31 0.37
CA VAL A 104 7.92 0.56 0.51
C VAL A 104 6.69 -0.26 0.83
N MET A 105 5.68 0.36 1.45
CA MET A 105 4.42 -0.29 1.76
C MET A 105 3.20 0.59 1.52
N ALA A 106 2.09 -0.06 1.22
CA ALA A 106 0.75 0.51 1.27
C ALA A 106 -0.09 -0.22 2.34
N HIS A 107 -1.06 0.47 2.92
CA HIS A 107 -1.94 0.00 3.97
C HIS A 107 -3.41 0.23 3.58
N ASN A 108 -4.23 -0.76 3.86
CA ASN A 108 -5.69 -0.67 3.79
C ASN A 108 -6.27 -1.12 5.14
N GLY A 109 -6.92 -0.23 5.85
CA GLY A 109 -7.51 -0.49 7.16
C GLY A 109 -7.31 0.66 8.13
N ILE A 110 -7.34 0.33 9.42
CA ILE A 110 -7.02 1.21 10.55
C ILE A 110 -6.09 0.43 11.47
N ILE A 111 -4.98 1.04 11.88
CA ILE A 111 -4.01 0.44 12.79
C ILE A 111 -4.19 1.03 14.18
N ASP A 112 -4.91 0.31 15.03
CA ASP A 112 -5.29 0.78 16.40
C ASP A 112 -4.16 0.58 17.44
N CYS A 113 -3.10 -0.17 17.10
CA CYS A 113 -1.99 -0.46 18.02
C CYS A 113 -0.97 0.68 18.18
N VAL A 114 -1.17 1.79 17.48
CA VAL A 114 -0.33 2.99 17.57
C VAL A 114 -1.12 4.15 18.17
N GLU A 115 -0.42 5.03 18.89
CA GLU A 115 -1.03 6.26 19.37
C GLU A 115 -1.31 7.22 18.20
N ASP A 116 -2.44 7.88 18.24
CA ASP A 116 -2.77 8.94 17.30
C ASP A 116 -1.77 10.11 17.40
N ASP A 117 -1.47 10.73 16.27
CA ASP A 117 -0.72 11.97 16.27
C ASP A 117 -1.53 13.05 17.01
N PRO A 118 -1.02 13.64 18.12
CA PRO A 118 -1.74 14.66 18.89
C PRO A 118 -2.18 15.88 18.06
N LYS A 119 -1.54 16.12 16.93
CA LYS A 119 -1.87 17.20 15.99
C LYS A 119 -2.80 16.74 14.86
N GLY A 120 -3.09 15.46 14.76
CA GLY A 120 -3.91 14.89 13.69
C GLY A 120 -3.33 15.04 12.27
N GLN A 121 -2.02 15.23 12.15
CA GLN A 121 -1.35 15.49 10.87
C GLN A 121 -0.74 14.24 10.24
N ILE A 122 -0.34 13.27 11.07
CA ILE A 122 0.36 12.04 10.65
C ILE A 122 -0.64 10.89 10.66
N SER A 123 -0.65 10.07 9.60
CA SER A 123 -1.51 8.89 9.55
C SER A 123 -1.01 7.79 10.51
N ASP A 124 -1.94 6.93 10.95
CA ASP A 124 -1.67 5.71 11.71
C ASP A 124 -0.59 4.83 11.05
N THR A 125 -0.65 4.69 9.74
CA THR A 125 0.35 3.96 8.95
C THR A 125 1.76 4.52 9.12
N ARG A 126 1.93 5.84 9.06
CA ARG A 126 3.24 6.48 9.27
C ARG A 126 3.71 6.33 10.71
N MET A 127 2.79 6.40 11.68
CA MET A 127 3.11 6.12 13.07
C MET A 127 3.57 4.67 13.23
N PHE A 128 2.87 3.70 12.65
CA PHE A 128 3.22 2.28 12.70
C PHE A 128 4.61 2.00 12.08
N ILE A 129 4.92 2.58 10.93
CA ILE A 129 6.26 2.47 10.36
C ILE A 129 7.31 3.01 11.32
N ASN A 130 7.09 4.21 11.87
CA ASN A 130 8.09 4.90 12.69
C ASN A 130 8.30 4.27 14.06
N THR A 131 7.29 3.64 14.65
CA THR A 131 7.32 3.09 16.00
C THR A 131 7.52 1.58 16.06
N TRP A 132 7.20 0.86 14.96
CA TRP A 132 7.25 -0.61 14.90
C TRP A 132 8.13 -1.12 13.76
N LEU A 133 7.73 -0.93 12.50
CA LEU A 133 8.33 -1.64 11.36
C LEU A 133 9.82 -1.32 11.16
N ARG A 134 10.26 -0.10 11.44
CA ARG A 134 11.67 0.30 11.32
C ARG A 134 12.61 -0.43 12.26
N TYR A 135 12.09 -1.01 13.34
CA TYR A 135 12.89 -1.73 14.33
C TYR A 135 12.91 -3.24 14.10
N LEU A 136 12.11 -3.73 13.16
CA LEU A 136 12.18 -5.13 12.75
C LEU A 136 13.44 -5.35 11.90
N ARG A 137 13.99 -6.57 11.97
CA ARG A 137 15.12 -6.94 11.11
C ARG A 137 14.70 -6.82 9.63
N PRO A 138 15.56 -6.36 8.70
CA PRO A 138 15.21 -6.11 7.31
C PRO A 138 14.67 -7.34 6.53
N THR A 139 14.83 -8.55 7.08
CA THR A 139 14.38 -9.81 6.47
C THR A 139 13.15 -10.43 7.14
N TRP A 140 12.45 -9.70 8.00
CA TRP A 140 11.30 -10.21 8.75
C TRP A 140 10.15 -10.68 7.84
N LEU A 141 10.02 -10.11 6.65
CA LEU A 141 9.01 -10.49 5.66
C LEU A 141 9.15 -11.92 5.14
N ASP A 142 10.33 -12.55 5.27
CA ASP A 142 10.55 -13.96 4.98
C ASP A 142 10.32 -14.89 6.17
N ASP A 143 9.96 -14.35 7.33
CA ASP A 143 9.66 -15.10 8.54
C ASP A 143 8.14 -15.24 8.72
N PRO A 144 7.55 -16.41 8.47
CA PRO A 144 6.10 -16.59 8.56
C PRO A 144 5.53 -16.25 9.95
N ALA A 145 6.28 -16.58 11.03
CA ALA A 145 5.81 -16.30 12.37
C ALA A 145 5.78 -14.79 12.66
N MET A 146 6.75 -14.03 12.12
CA MET A 146 6.72 -12.57 12.23
C MET A 146 5.62 -11.96 11.37
N CYS A 147 5.36 -12.50 10.17
CA CYS A 147 4.25 -12.05 9.33
C CYS A 147 2.89 -12.28 10.02
N GLU A 148 2.70 -13.46 10.61
CA GLU A 148 1.50 -13.79 11.40
C GLU A 148 1.36 -12.84 12.60
N TYR A 149 2.43 -12.66 13.38
CA TYR A 149 2.44 -11.75 14.53
C TYR A 149 2.09 -10.30 14.16
N VAL A 150 2.67 -9.78 13.05
CA VAL A 150 2.31 -8.46 12.55
C VAL A 150 0.86 -8.42 12.08
N GLY A 151 0.38 -9.49 11.42
CA GLY A 151 -1.02 -9.64 11.02
C GLY A 151 -1.99 -9.55 12.21
N ASP A 152 -1.68 -10.27 13.29
CA ASP A 152 -2.48 -10.24 14.53
C ASP A 152 -2.53 -8.83 15.15
N ILE A 153 -1.40 -8.13 15.18
CA ILE A 153 -1.31 -6.78 15.75
C ILE A 153 -2.14 -5.77 14.97
N ILE A 154 -2.12 -5.84 13.64
CA ILE A 154 -2.87 -4.92 12.78
C ILE A 154 -4.33 -5.33 12.57
N GLY A 155 -4.73 -6.51 13.10
CA GLY A 155 -6.08 -7.02 13.03
C GLY A 155 -6.55 -7.20 11.58
N TRP A 156 -7.69 -6.63 11.22
CA TRP A 156 -8.28 -6.77 9.89
C TRP A 156 -7.62 -5.90 8.80
N SER A 157 -6.63 -5.09 9.16
CA SER A 157 -5.85 -4.30 8.21
C SER A 157 -4.99 -5.16 7.28
N LYS A 158 -4.69 -4.67 6.09
CA LYS A 158 -3.83 -5.32 5.10
C LYS A 158 -2.64 -4.44 4.79
N LEU A 159 -1.46 -5.06 4.69
CA LEU A 159 -0.24 -4.38 4.27
C LEU A 159 0.30 -5.04 3.01
N ALA A 160 0.59 -4.25 1.99
CA ALA A 160 1.28 -4.70 0.79
C ALA A 160 2.65 -4.01 0.69
N PHE A 161 3.68 -4.81 0.50
CA PHE A 161 5.07 -4.37 0.43
C PHE A 161 5.65 -4.62 -0.95
N LEU A 162 6.45 -3.67 -1.43
CA LEU A 162 7.34 -3.82 -2.58
C LEU A 162 8.77 -3.63 -2.09
N THR A 163 9.69 -4.53 -2.47
CA THR A 163 11.06 -4.51 -1.96
C THR A 163 12.11 -4.86 -3.02
N THR A 164 13.28 -4.22 -2.90
CA THR A 164 14.50 -4.54 -3.65
C THR A 164 15.60 -5.10 -2.74
N ASN A 165 15.25 -5.47 -1.50
CA ASN A 165 16.22 -6.06 -0.58
C ASN A 165 16.64 -7.45 -1.07
N ALA A 166 17.89 -7.58 -1.51
CA ALA A 166 18.45 -8.82 -2.06
C ALA A 166 18.51 -10.00 -1.06
N ASN A 167 18.34 -9.74 0.25
CA ASN A 167 18.28 -10.77 1.27
C ASN A 167 16.87 -11.34 1.48
N LEU A 168 15.85 -10.81 0.79
CA LEU A 168 14.49 -11.33 0.77
C LEU A 168 14.26 -12.19 -0.46
N ARG A 169 13.39 -13.21 -0.32
CA ARG A 169 13.10 -14.20 -1.37
C ARG A 169 12.19 -13.68 -2.47
N LYS A 170 11.35 -12.69 -2.16
CA LYS A 170 10.36 -12.13 -3.08
C LYS A 170 10.54 -10.62 -3.19
N SER A 171 10.07 -10.05 -4.29
CA SER A 171 10.05 -8.61 -4.51
C SER A 171 8.78 -7.93 -3.97
N TYR A 172 7.78 -8.72 -3.54
CA TYR A 172 6.59 -8.21 -2.86
C TYR A 172 6.08 -9.19 -1.81
N TYR A 173 5.34 -8.67 -0.82
CA TYR A 173 4.72 -9.41 0.27
C TYR A 173 3.38 -8.79 0.63
N ILE A 174 2.44 -9.61 1.12
CA ILE A 174 1.15 -9.15 1.61
C ILE A 174 0.94 -9.76 2.99
N ILE A 175 0.59 -8.93 3.97
CA ILE A 175 0.13 -9.36 5.30
C ILE A 175 -1.40 -9.33 5.30
N ASN A 176 -2.02 -10.37 5.86
CA ASN A 176 -3.47 -10.63 5.83
C ASN A 176 -4.01 -10.77 4.39
N GLU A 177 -3.27 -11.49 3.54
CA GLU A 177 -3.60 -11.74 2.14
C GLU A 177 -4.95 -12.44 1.97
N SER A 178 -5.31 -13.35 2.89
CA SER A 178 -6.58 -14.08 2.87
C SER A 178 -7.82 -13.19 2.92
N ASP A 179 -7.68 -11.96 3.41
CA ASP A 179 -8.76 -10.98 3.47
C ASP A 179 -8.88 -10.12 2.20
N GLY A 180 -8.06 -10.39 1.20
CA GLY A 180 -8.10 -9.79 -0.12
C GLY A 180 -8.72 -10.71 -1.17
N ASN A 181 -8.78 -10.23 -2.41
CA ASN A 181 -9.19 -11.01 -3.56
C ASN A 181 -8.10 -10.98 -4.63
N TRP A 182 -7.75 -12.14 -5.17
CA TRP A 182 -6.99 -12.25 -6.42
C TRP A 182 -7.98 -12.24 -7.58
N ILE A 183 -7.74 -11.37 -8.56
CA ILE A 183 -8.51 -11.28 -9.79
C ILE A 183 -7.60 -11.87 -10.87
N ASP A 184 -8.00 -13.00 -11.42
CA ASP A 184 -7.33 -13.62 -12.57
C ASP A 184 -7.59 -12.76 -13.80
N GLY A 185 -6.51 -12.36 -14.49
CA GLY A 185 -6.57 -11.57 -15.71
C GLY A 185 -6.99 -12.38 -16.94
#